data_5791f6f67ea874be99fb2b216c37a753
#
_entry.id   5791f6f67ea874be99fb2b216c37a753
#
_cell.length_a   1.000
_cell.length_b   1.000
_cell.length_c   1.000
_cell.angle_alpha   90.00
_cell.angle_beta   90.00
_cell.angle_gamma   90.00
#
_symmetry.space_group_name_H-M   'P 1'
#
loop_
_entity.id
_entity.type
_entity.pdbx_description
1 polymer ?
#
loop_
_entity_poly.entity_id
_entity_poly.type
_entity_poly.pdbx_seq_one_letter_code
_entity_poly.pdbx_strand_id
1 'polypeptide(L)'
;MASDKWSKAPKLSLYSGEGNGQGRTYKDPTDGDSLWPSVTTVLKHEDKSHLVQWAATKVAERARDRPDIVLGDPDVVVQRLQYAHNDFRDERAEVGTGVHAWFQAQHEDTWDYPELDDEQYEMTQRLEEWLVDWKVKIIWVERTIRGDGYMGTGDIYAEVTDPLTGETFLVIIDIKTSKNLWETHDMQ
;
A
#
# COMPACT_ATOMS: atom_id res chain seq x y z
N MET A 1 26.69 4.77 14.16
CA MET A 1 25.24 4.91 14.47
C MET A 1 24.69 5.87 13.43
N ALA A 2 23.97 5.35 12.45
CA ALA A 2 23.27 6.20 11.48
C ALA A 2 22.18 6.95 12.24
N SER A 3 22.19 8.26 12.12
CA SER A 3 21.33 9.14 12.89
C SER A 3 19.87 8.84 12.61
N ASP A 4 19.07 8.83 13.65
CA ASP A 4 17.61 8.70 13.75
C ASP A 4 16.79 9.72 12.93
N LYS A 5 17.39 10.35 11.93
CA LYS A 5 16.75 11.40 11.11
C LYS A 5 15.55 10.89 10.30
N TRP A 6 15.45 9.58 10.11
CA TRP A 6 14.41 8.92 9.33
C TRP A 6 13.45 8.09 10.19
N SER A 7 13.51 8.26 11.52
CA SER A 7 12.73 7.46 12.46
C SER A 7 11.20 7.68 12.40
N LYS A 8 10.78 8.72 11.70
CA LYS A 8 9.35 8.93 11.36
C LYS A 8 9.29 9.35 9.91
N ALA A 9 8.40 8.71 9.16
CA ALA A 9 8.07 9.19 7.81
C ALA A 9 7.79 10.70 7.90
N PRO A 10 8.49 11.55 7.13
CA PRO A 10 8.21 12.97 7.15
C PRO A 10 6.75 13.15 6.80
N LYS A 11 6.02 13.98 7.56
CA LYS A 11 4.63 14.30 7.25
C LYS A 11 4.57 14.75 5.81
N LEU A 12 3.84 13.99 5.01
CA LEU A 12 3.60 14.31 3.61
C LEU A 12 3.07 15.72 3.51
N SER A 13 3.83 16.63 2.94
CA SER A 13 3.24 17.80 2.32
C SER A 13 2.56 17.29 1.05
N LEU A 14 1.28 16.97 1.16
CA LEU A 14 0.43 16.80 0.01
C LEU A 14 0.41 18.15 -0.71
N TYR A 15 1.29 18.31 -1.68
CA TYR A 15 1.08 19.34 -2.68
C TYR A 15 -0.02 18.83 -3.61
N SER A 16 -1.27 18.91 -3.14
CA SER A 16 -2.43 18.91 -4.00
C SER A 16 -2.48 20.29 -4.68
N GLY A 17 -1.54 20.52 -5.58
CA GLY A 17 -1.68 21.60 -6.53
C GLY A 17 -2.91 21.26 -7.36
N GLU A 18 -4.01 21.93 -7.11
CA GLU A 18 -5.15 21.91 -8.01
C GLU A 18 -4.63 22.19 -9.41
N GLY A 19 -4.71 21.21 -10.28
CA GLY A 19 -4.55 21.37 -11.73
C GLY A 19 -3.24 20.98 -12.38
N ASN A 20 -2.13 20.69 -11.70
CA ASN A 20 -0.83 20.49 -12.37
C ASN A 20 -0.33 19.06 -12.49
N GLY A 21 -1.11 18.04 -12.14
CA GLY A 21 -0.69 16.66 -12.32
C GLY A 21 0.54 16.22 -11.49
N GLN A 22 1.04 17.06 -10.60
CA GLN A 22 2.15 16.74 -9.71
C GLN A 22 1.68 15.71 -8.68
N GLY A 23 2.35 14.55 -8.68
CA GLY A 23 2.08 13.47 -7.76
C GLY A 23 2.57 13.79 -6.34
N ARG A 24 2.47 12.79 -5.47
CA ARG A 24 2.99 12.87 -4.09
C ARG A 24 4.49 13.18 -4.09
N THR A 25 4.91 14.10 -3.21
CA THR A 25 6.32 14.42 -2.99
C THR A 25 6.69 14.22 -1.53
N TYR A 26 7.96 13.93 -1.29
CA TYR A 26 8.59 13.88 0.02
C TYR A 26 9.53 15.07 0.20
N LYS A 27 9.62 15.57 1.42
CA LYS A 27 10.57 16.60 1.81
C LYS A 27 11.78 15.93 2.46
N ASP A 28 12.98 16.21 1.94
CA ASP A 28 14.21 15.68 2.52
C ASP A 28 14.79 16.66 3.54
N PRO A 29 14.70 16.38 4.84
CA PRO A 29 15.25 17.25 5.89
C PRO A 29 16.78 17.28 5.93
N THR A 30 17.46 16.38 5.20
CA THR A 30 18.94 16.32 5.14
C THR A 30 19.50 17.11 3.98
N ASP A 31 18.66 17.53 3.04
CA ASP A 31 19.04 18.21 1.80
C ASP A 31 18.26 19.54 1.64
N GLY A 32 18.32 20.39 2.69
CA GLY A 32 17.74 21.73 2.65
C GLY A 32 16.25 21.79 2.34
N ASP A 33 15.50 20.76 2.74
CA ASP A 33 14.08 20.65 2.45
C ASP A 33 13.75 20.44 0.95
N SER A 34 14.64 19.89 0.18
CA SER A 34 14.42 19.55 -1.22
C SER A 34 13.20 18.63 -1.38
N LEU A 35 12.42 18.85 -2.44
CA LEU A 35 11.24 18.04 -2.75
C LEU A 35 11.62 16.93 -3.73
N TRP A 36 11.31 15.70 -3.34
CA TRP A 36 11.57 14.50 -4.13
C TRP A 36 10.25 13.81 -4.50
N PRO A 37 10.09 13.36 -5.76
CA PRO A 37 8.89 12.60 -6.12
C PRO A 37 8.81 11.30 -5.33
N SER A 38 7.59 10.87 -5.01
CA SER A 38 7.39 9.54 -4.43
C SER A 38 7.61 8.45 -5.48
N VAL A 39 8.01 7.25 -5.02
CA VAL A 39 8.06 6.07 -5.89
C VAL A 39 6.76 5.87 -6.66
N THR A 40 5.61 6.03 -6.00
CA THR A 40 4.29 5.92 -6.66
C THR A 40 4.03 7.02 -7.69
N THR A 41 4.65 8.21 -7.53
CA THR A 41 4.59 9.28 -8.55
C THR A 41 5.41 8.93 -9.77
N VAL A 42 6.60 8.35 -9.58
CA VAL A 42 7.46 7.86 -10.67
C VAL A 42 6.74 6.76 -11.45
N LEU A 43 6.15 5.78 -10.74
CA LEU A 43 5.40 4.66 -11.34
C LEU A 43 4.07 5.06 -12.01
N LYS A 44 3.62 6.32 -11.89
CA LYS A 44 2.44 6.79 -12.65
C LYS A 44 2.63 6.80 -14.16
N HIS A 45 3.87 6.79 -14.62
CA HIS A 45 4.20 6.79 -16.06
C HIS A 45 4.16 5.40 -16.70
N GLU A 46 3.93 4.36 -15.90
CA GLU A 46 3.75 3.01 -16.42
C GLU A 46 2.41 2.83 -17.14
N ASP A 47 2.40 1.89 -18.08
CA ASP A 47 1.17 1.50 -18.77
C ASP A 47 0.17 0.88 -17.77
N LYS A 48 -1.00 1.50 -17.68
CA LYS A 48 -2.12 1.09 -16.85
C LYS A 48 -3.34 0.66 -17.65
N SER A 49 -3.14 0.25 -18.89
CA SER A 49 -4.22 -0.20 -19.78
C SER A 49 -5.05 -1.33 -19.17
N HIS A 50 -4.43 -2.21 -18.39
CA HIS A 50 -5.12 -3.28 -17.65
C HIS A 50 -6.15 -2.75 -16.64
N LEU A 51 -5.97 -1.53 -16.10
CA LEU A 51 -6.94 -0.93 -15.16
C LEU A 51 -8.27 -0.58 -15.83
N VAL A 52 -8.26 -0.30 -17.14
CA VAL A 52 -9.50 -0.03 -17.88
C VAL A 52 -10.38 -1.28 -17.92
N GLN A 53 -9.78 -2.42 -18.26
CA GLN A 53 -10.47 -3.70 -18.27
C GLN A 53 -10.95 -4.10 -16.86
N TRP A 54 -10.11 -3.92 -15.86
CA TRP A 54 -10.44 -4.16 -14.47
C TRP A 54 -11.63 -3.30 -14.01
N ALA A 55 -11.62 -1.99 -14.31
CA ALA A 55 -12.71 -1.09 -13.94
C ALA A 55 -14.04 -1.51 -14.61
N ALA A 56 -14.00 -1.86 -15.91
CA ALA A 56 -15.16 -2.36 -16.63
C ALA A 56 -15.70 -3.65 -15.99
N THR A 57 -14.81 -4.56 -15.59
CA THR A 57 -15.20 -5.80 -14.88
C THR A 57 -15.91 -5.49 -13.57
N LYS A 58 -15.40 -4.54 -12.76
CA LYS A 58 -16.04 -4.16 -11.49
C LYS A 58 -17.42 -3.55 -11.66
N VAL A 59 -17.62 -2.78 -12.73
CA VAL A 59 -18.95 -2.26 -13.11
C VAL A 59 -19.91 -3.42 -13.44
N ALA A 60 -19.46 -4.39 -14.25
CA ALA A 60 -20.26 -5.55 -14.63
C ALA A 60 -20.59 -6.47 -13.42
N GLU A 61 -19.63 -6.70 -12.56
CA GLU A 61 -19.82 -7.45 -11.30
C GLU A 61 -20.85 -6.75 -10.40
N ARG A 62 -20.74 -5.45 -10.20
CA ARG A 62 -21.70 -4.65 -9.41
C ARG A 62 -23.12 -4.75 -10.02
N ALA A 63 -23.24 -4.67 -11.34
CA ALA A 63 -24.53 -4.79 -12.02
C ALA A 63 -25.15 -6.20 -11.84
N ARG A 64 -24.34 -7.25 -11.90
CA ARG A 64 -24.76 -8.63 -11.66
C ARG A 64 -25.22 -8.84 -10.21
N ASP A 65 -24.46 -8.36 -9.25
CA ASP A 65 -24.65 -8.63 -7.82
C ASP A 65 -25.72 -7.71 -7.19
N ARG A 66 -26.04 -6.61 -7.86
CA ARG A 66 -27.04 -5.63 -7.40
C ARG A 66 -28.08 -5.34 -8.51
N PRO A 67 -28.92 -6.32 -8.85
CA PRO A 67 -29.97 -6.15 -9.85
C PRO A 67 -31.01 -5.08 -9.46
N ASP A 68 -31.16 -4.80 -8.18
CA ASP A 68 -31.98 -3.70 -7.65
C ASP A 68 -31.52 -2.32 -8.17
N ILE A 69 -30.20 -2.14 -8.35
CA ILE A 69 -29.67 -0.90 -8.96
C ILE A 69 -30.03 -0.85 -10.44
N VAL A 70 -29.81 -1.95 -11.18
CA VAL A 70 -30.00 -2.02 -12.64
C VAL A 70 -31.46 -1.82 -13.04
N LEU A 71 -32.40 -2.29 -12.22
CA LEU A 71 -33.83 -2.16 -12.46
C LEU A 71 -34.44 -0.84 -11.94
N GLY A 72 -33.61 0.04 -11.39
CA GLY A 72 -34.02 1.32 -10.86
C GLY A 72 -34.12 2.44 -11.91
N ASP A 73 -34.13 3.68 -11.43
CA ASP A 73 -34.11 4.87 -12.28
C ASP A 73 -32.83 4.91 -13.15
N PRO A 74 -32.95 5.03 -14.49
CA PRO A 74 -31.82 5.00 -15.42
C PRO A 74 -30.71 6.00 -15.08
N ASP A 75 -31.04 7.20 -14.63
CA ASP A 75 -30.06 8.23 -14.29
C ASP A 75 -29.28 7.86 -13.01
N VAL A 76 -29.95 7.25 -12.05
CA VAL A 76 -29.35 6.73 -10.82
C VAL A 76 -28.48 5.51 -11.09
N VAL A 77 -28.89 4.63 -12.02
CA VAL A 77 -28.12 3.45 -12.44
C VAL A 77 -26.72 3.86 -12.90
N VAL A 78 -26.63 4.81 -13.83
CA VAL A 78 -25.34 5.28 -14.34
C VAL A 78 -24.46 5.81 -13.22
N GLN A 79 -24.98 6.66 -12.34
CA GLN A 79 -24.23 7.24 -11.23
C GLN A 79 -23.68 6.18 -10.27
N ARG A 80 -24.48 5.13 -9.96
CA ARG A 80 -24.09 4.07 -9.02
C ARG A 80 -23.13 3.06 -9.62
N LEU A 81 -23.22 2.80 -10.92
CA LEU A 81 -22.37 1.81 -11.58
C LEU A 81 -21.03 2.38 -12.02
N GLN A 82 -20.98 3.61 -12.52
CA GLN A 82 -19.73 4.19 -13.04
C GLN A 82 -18.59 4.27 -12.00
N TYR A 83 -18.93 4.35 -10.72
CA TYR A 83 -17.96 4.43 -9.62
C TYR A 83 -17.73 3.10 -8.87
N ALA A 84 -18.34 2.01 -9.34
CA ALA A 84 -18.21 0.69 -8.67
C ALA A 84 -16.74 0.26 -8.47
N HIS A 85 -15.86 0.59 -9.40
CA HIS A 85 -14.43 0.31 -9.28
C HIS A 85 -13.74 1.15 -8.19
N ASN A 86 -14.21 2.38 -7.95
CA ASN A 86 -13.69 3.21 -6.86
C ASN A 86 -14.10 2.64 -5.50
N ASP A 87 -15.38 2.29 -5.34
CA ASP A 87 -15.87 1.69 -4.10
C ASP A 87 -15.06 0.44 -3.75
N PHE A 88 -14.84 -0.43 -4.73
CA PHE A 88 -14.04 -1.64 -4.53
C PHE A 88 -12.59 -1.32 -4.17
N ARG A 89 -11.98 -0.34 -4.85
CA ARG A 89 -10.61 0.11 -4.53
C ARG A 89 -10.52 0.64 -3.10
N ASP A 90 -11.48 1.48 -2.71
CA ASP A 90 -11.48 2.15 -1.40
C ASP A 90 -11.71 1.12 -0.28
N GLU A 91 -12.60 0.16 -0.47
CA GLU A 91 -12.79 -0.98 0.43
C GLU A 91 -11.49 -1.80 0.59
N ARG A 92 -10.79 -2.11 -0.50
CA ARG A 92 -9.51 -2.82 -0.43
C ARG A 92 -8.39 -1.99 0.21
N ALA A 93 -8.39 -0.68 0.00
CA ALA A 93 -7.44 0.23 0.65
C ALA A 93 -7.66 0.29 2.17
N GLU A 94 -8.92 0.23 2.62
CA GLU A 94 -9.25 0.18 4.05
C GLU A 94 -8.75 -1.11 4.71
N VAL A 95 -8.94 -2.26 4.03
CA VAL A 95 -8.38 -3.54 4.49
C VAL A 95 -6.86 -3.44 4.62
N GLY A 96 -6.17 -2.92 3.61
CA GLY A 96 -4.72 -2.72 3.64
C GLY A 96 -4.28 -1.84 4.79
N THR A 97 -4.96 -0.70 4.98
CA THR A 97 -4.64 0.24 6.05
C THR A 97 -4.74 -0.41 7.44
N GLY A 98 -5.75 -1.24 7.69
CA GLY A 98 -5.90 -1.95 8.96
C GLY A 98 -4.75 -2.92 9.24
N VAL A 99 -4.35 -3.70 8.25
CA VAL A 99 -3.23 -4.67 8.38
C VAL A 99 -1.91 -3.94 8.64
N HIS A 100 -1.61 -2.87 7.88
CA HIS A 100 -0.39 -2.07 8.08
C HIS A 100 -0.37 -1.40 9.47
N ALA A 101 -1.49 -0.77 9.87
CA ALA A 101 -1.58 -0.12 11.18
C ALA A 101 -1.41 -1.11 12.34
N TRP A 102 -1.99 -2.31 12.21
CA TRP A 102 -1.82 -3.37 13.19
C TRP A 102 -0.36 -3.81 13.30
N PHE A 103 0.29 -4.05 12.15
CA PHE A 103 1.68 -4.47 12.10
C PHE A 103 2.61 -3.38 12.68
N GLN A 104 2.38 -2.12 12.34
CA GLN A 104 3.14 -1.00 12.89
C GLN A 104 2.97 -0.90 14.41
N ALA A 105 1.73 -0.97 14.93
CA ALA A 105 1.45 -0.91 16.36
C ALA A 105 2.18 -2.01 17.16
N GLN A 106 2.26 -3.20 16.58
CA GLN A 106 2.96 -4.35 17.20
C GLN A 106 4.48 -4.12 17.32
N HIS A 107 5.09 -3.40 16.37
CA HIS A 107 6.54 -3.23 16.31
C HIS A 107 7.03 -1.87 16.81
N GLU A 108 6.16 -0.90 17.00
CA GLU A 108 6.49 0.40 17.61
C GLU A 108 6.21 0.46 19.12
N ASP A 109 5.85 -0.66 19.76
CA ASP A 109 5.46 -0.73 21.17
C ASP A 109 4.30 0.24 21.50
N THR A 110 3.48 0.55 20.54
CA THR A 110 2.25 1.31 20.77
C THR A 110 1.13 0.35 21.11
N TRP A 111 0.46 0.57 22.23
CA TRP A 111 -0.67 -0.27 22.65
C TRP A 111 -1.99 0.11 21.94
N ASP A 112 -1.91 0.95 20.92
CA ASP A 112 -3.05 1.44 20.14
C ASP A 112 -3.28 0.56 18.91
N TYR A 113 -3.73 -0.66 19.15
CA TYR A 113 -4.06 -1.60 18.07
C TYR A 113 -5.39 -1.22 17.41
N PRO A 114 -5.45 -1.19 16.07
CA PRO A 114 -6.72 -1.01 15.38
C PRO A 114 -7.65 -2.20 15.64
N GLU A 115 -8.96 -1.94 15.65
CA GLU A 115 -9.94 -3.01 15.53
C GLU A 115 -9.86 -3.60 14.12
N LEU A 116 -9.72 -4.92 14.03
CA LEU A 116 -9.62 -5.64 12.77
C LEU A 116 -10.93 -6.38 12.51
N ASP A 117 -11.37 -6.36 11.25
CA ASP A 117 -12.38 -7.29 10.79
C ASP A 117 -11.81 -8.72 10.58
N ASP A 118 -12.69 -9.67 10.27
CA ASP A 118 -12.29 -11.08 10.12
C ASP A 118 -11.26 -11.27 8.98
N GLU A 119 -11.40 -10.54 7.85
CA GLU A 119 -10.47 -10.62 6.72
C GLU A 119 -9.09 -10.05 7.09
N GLN A 120 -9.07 -8.90 7.75
CA GLN A 120 -7.84 -8.26 8.22
C GLN A 120 -7.13 -9.14 9.24
N TYR A 121 -7.88 -9.72 10.18
CA TYR A 121 -7.33 -10.63 11.18
C TYR A 121 -6.70 -11.87 10.54
N GLU A 122 -7.37 -12.50 9.56
CA GLU A 122 -6.81 -13.64 8.84
C GLU A 122 -5.52 -13.26 8.10
N MET A 123 -5.45 -12.06 7.51
CA MET A 123 -4.24 -11.57 6.84
C MET A 123 -3.09 -11.35 7.83
N THR A 124 -3.36 -10.79 9.01
CA THR A 124 -2.31 -10.60 10.02
C THR A 124 -1.76 -11.94 10.54
N GLN A 125 -2.61 -12.96 10.71
CA GLN A 125 -2.15 -14.30 11.11
C GLN A 125 -1.23 -14.92 10.06
N ARG A 126 -1.58 -14.81 8.77
CA ARG A 126 -0.72 -15.30 7.68
C ARG A 126 0.61 -14.55 7.61
N LEU A 127 0.60 -13.24 7.86
CA LEU A 127 1.83 -12.45 7.94
C LEU A 127 2.71 -12.93 9.08
N GLU A 128 2.16 -13.15 10.29
CA GLU A 128 2.91 -13.67 11.43
C GLU A 128 3.50 -15.06 11.17
N GLU A 129 2.72 -15.97 10.60
CA GLU A 129 3.20 -17.31 10.20
C GLU A 129 4.39 -17.19 9.26
N TRP A 130 4.30 -16.34 8.23
CA TRP A 130 5.38 -16.11 7.28
C TRP A 130 6.63 -15.52 7.96
N LEU A 131 6.48 -14.55 8.87
CA LEU A 131 7.59 -13.98 9.61
C LEU A 131 8.33 -15.05 10.44
N VAL A 132 7.60 -15.99 11.03
CA VAL A 132 8.17 -17.10 11.80
C VAL A 132 8.90 -18.09 10.88
N ASP A 133 8.27 -18.50 9.79
CA ASP A 133 8.83 -19.48 8.84
C ASP A 133 10.13 -18.98 8.22
N TRP A 134 10.19 -17.70 7.86
CA TRP A 134 11.36 -17.04 7.28
C TRP A 134 12.33 -16.51 8.33
N LYS A 135 12.08 -16.76 9.62
CA LYS A 135 12.90 -16.30 10.76
C LYS A 135 13.25 -14.82 10.65
N VAL A 136 12.25 -14.02 10.32
CA VAL A 136 12.42 -12.60 10.04
C VAL A 136 12.89 -11.85 11.29
N LYS A 137 13.99 -11.13 11.16
CA LYS A 137 14.50 -10.23 12.19
C LYS A 137 14.32 -8.80 11.71
N ILE A 138 13.27 -8.15 12.19
CA ILE A 138 12.89 -6.80 11.81
C ILE A 138 13.95 -5.81 12.31
N ILE A 139 14.44 -4.96 11.41
CA ILE A 139 15.40 -3.90 11.71
C ILE A 139 14.66 -2.57 11.86
N TRP A 140 13.67 -2.31 11.01
CA TRP A 140 12.76 -1.19 11.13
C TRP A 140 11.44 -1.42 10.35
N VAL A 141 10.41 -0.67 10.70
CA VAL A 141 9.09 -0.64 10.05
C VAL A 141 8.74 0.79 9.67
N GLU A 142 7.92 0.95 8.61
CA GLU A 142 7.33 2.21 8.16
C GLU A 142 8.34 3.38 8.11
N ARG A 143 9.46 3.18 7.42
CA ARG A 143 10.48 4.22 7.27
C ARG A 143 10.56 4.79 5.87
N THR A 144 10.78 6.10 5.83
CA THR A 144 11.10 6.78 4.58
C THR A 144 12.51 6.41 4.12
N ILE A 145 12.60 6.01 2.86
CA ILE A 145 13.84 5.63 2.19
C ILE A 145 14.07 6.62 1.04
N ARG A 146 15.33 7.00 0.83
CA ARG A 146 15.75 7.79 -0.32
C ARG A 146 16.43 6.88 -1.34
N GLY A 147 15.90 6.87 -2.55
CA GLY A 147 16.53 6.30 -3.74
C GLY A 147 17.27 7.36 -4.56
N ASP A 148 17.71 6.98 -5.74
CA ASP A 148 18.31 7.89 -6.70
C ASP A 148 17.20 8.63 -7.49
N GLY A 149 16.96 9.88 -7.13
CA GLY A 149 15.96 10.72 -7.77
C GLY A 149 14.51 10.59 -7.23
N TYR A 150 14.26 9.77 -6.22
CA TYR A 150 12.93 9.60 -5.62
C TYR A 150 13.01 9.21 -4.14
N MET A 151 11.87 9.24 -3.46
CA MET A 151 11.73 8.78 -2.08
C MET A 151 10.48 7.90 -1.95
N GLY A 152 10.45 7.03 -0.94
CA GLY A 152 9.32 6.18 -0.63
C GLY A 152 9.28 5.80 0.84
N THR A 153 8.18 5.23 1.30
CA THR A 153 8.09 4.56 2.59
C THR A 153 8.18 3.06 2.36
N GLY A 154 9.12 2.40 3.01
CA GLY A 154 9.21 0.94 3.02
C GLY A 154 8.50 0.41 4.27
N ASP A 155 7.70 -0.64 4.10
CA ASP A 155 6.93 -1.20 5.21
C ASP A 155 7.85 -1.88 6.22
N ILE A 156 8.74 -2.77 5.76
CA ILE A 156 9.65 -3.51 6.63
C ILE A 156 11.04 -3.57 6.00
N TYR A 157 12.08 -3.38 6.81
CA TYR A 157 13.45 -3.76 6.48
C TYR A 157 13.92 -4.80 7.47
N ALA A 158 14.37 -5.94 6.99
CA ALA A 158 14.66 -7.07 7.84
C ALA A 158 15.82 -7.94 7.31
N GLU A 159 16.41 -8.71 8.21
CA GLU A 159 17.18 -9.90 7.91
C GLU A 159 16.21 -11.08 7.84
N VAL A 160 16.23 -11.83 6.74
CA VAL A 160 15.40 -13.02 6.56
C VAL A 160 16.28 -14.25 6.29
N THR A 161 15.79 -15.41 6.70
CA THR A 161 16.45 -16.69 6.42
C THR A 161 15.53 -17.54 5.58
N ASP A 162 15.98 -17.92 4.37
CA ASP A 162 15.24 -18.82 3.48
C ASP A 162 15.06 -20.17 4.17
N PRO A 163 13.82 -20.64 4.39
CA PRO A 163 13.56 -21.91 5.07
C PRO A 163 14.02 -23.14 4.30
N LEU A 164 14.23 -23.03 2.98
CA LEU A 164 14.66 -24.15 2.13
C LEU A 164 16.18 -24.27 2.03
N THR A 165 16.86 -23.12 1.86
CA THR A 165 18.31 -23.10 1.66
C THR A 165 19.09 -22.83 2.94
N GLY A 166 18.46 -22.16 3.91
CA GLY A 166 19.10 -21.67 5.13
C GLY A 166 19.96 -20.41 4.92
N GLU A 167 19.96 -19.85 3.71
CA GLU A 167 20.67 -18.62 3.40
C GLU A 167 20.00 -17.41 4.08
N THR A 168 20.81 -16.47 4.54
CA THR A 168 20.34 -15.27 5.22
C THR A 168 20.71 -14.02 4.41
N PHE A 169 19.75 -13.12 4.23
CA PHE A 169 19.93 -11.90 3.44
C PHE A 169 19.10 -10.74 3.99
N LEU A 170 19.46 -9.53 3.61
CA LEU A 170 18.73 -8.31 3.96
C LEU A 170 17.74 -7.95 2.86
N VAL A 171 16.50 -7.64 3.24
CA VAL A 171 15.42 -7.32 2.29
C VAL A 171 14.59 -6.14 2.76
N ILE A 172 14.01 -5.44 1.78
CA ILE A 172 12.85 -4.59 2.00
C ILE A 172 11.62 -5.43 1.65
N ILE A 173 10.67 -5.50 2.56
CA ILE A 173 9.42 -6.24 2.38
C ILE A 173 8.30 -5.22 2.31
N ASP A 174 7.41 -5.38 1.35
CA ASP A 174 6.22 -4.58 1.17
C ASP A 174 4.99 -5.46 1.40
N ILE A 175 4.11 -5.04 2.30
CA ILE A 175 2.91 -5.78 2.69
C ILE A 175 1.81 -5.51 1.67
N LYS A 176 1.34 -6.54 0.97
CA LYS A 176 0.24 -6.44 0.00
C LYS A 176 -0.96 -7.29 0.45
N THR A 177 -2.10 -6.62 0.58
CA THR A 177 -3.39 -7.26 0.93
C THR A 177 -4.23 -7.62 -0.30
N SER A 178 -3.65 -7.53 -1.50
CA SER A 178 -4.31 -7.94 -2.75
C SER A 178 -4.38 -9.46 -2.88
N LYS A 179 -5.47 -9.96 -3.47
CA LYS A 179 -5.65 -11.42 -3.73
C LYS A 179 -4.71 -11.94 -4.82
N ASN A 180 -4.17 -11.06 -5.66
CA ASN A 180 -3.28 -11.41 -6.76
C ASN A 180 -2.02 -10.56 -6.67
N LEU A 181 -0.87 -11.17 -6.97
CA LEU A 181 0.37 -10.46 -7.22
C LEU A 181 0.38 -9.99 -8.68
N TRP A 182 0.78 -8.76 -8.90
CA TRP A 182 0.93 -8.15 -10.21
C TRP A 182 2.41 -7.88 -10.45
N GLU A 183 2.87 -7.98 -11.71
CA GLU A 183 4.27 -7.70 -12.07
C GLU A 183 4.76 -6.33 -11.59
N THR A 184 3.86 -5.35 -11.51
CA THR A 184 4.17 -4.00 -11.01
C THR A 184 4.45 -3.93 -9.50
N HIS A 185 4.14 -4.98 -8.74
CA HIS A 185 4.45 -5.01 -7.31
C HIS A 185 5.95 -5.12 -7.06
N ASP A 186 6.70 -5.77 -7.95
CA ASP A 186 8.15 -5.92 -7.81
C ASP A 186 8.91 -4.61 -8.04
N MET A 187 8.25 -3.59 -8.59
CA MET A 187 8.86 -2.29 -8.90
C MET A 187 8.66 -1.24 -7.80
N GLN A 188 7.95 -1.56 -6.74
CA GLN A 188 7.74 -0.67 -5.60
C GLN A 188 8.77 -0.92 -4.50
#